data_ec9414da3c6e84f4dc91643bfec66ea0
#
_entry.id   ec9414da3c6e84f4dc91643bfec66ea0
#
_cell.length_a   1.000
_cell.length_b   1.000
_cell.length_c   1.000
_cell.angle_alpha   90.00
_cell.angle_beta   90.00
_cell.angle_gamma   90.00
#
_symmetry.space_group_name_H-M   'P 1'
#
loop_
_entity.id
_entity.type
_entity.pdbx_description
1 polymer ?
#
loop_
_entity_poly.entity_id
_entity_poly.type
_entity_poly.pdbx_seq_one_letter_code
_entity_poly.pdbx_strand_id
1 'polypeptide(L)'
;YLVIESTGVSEPLPVAATFSFRDENGDCLGDVARLDTMVTVVDAINLLNDYSSADFLADRGETAGDGDDRRLVNLLVEQIEFADVVIVNKASAVSAE
;
A
#
# COMPACT_ATOMS: atom_id res chain seq x y z
N TYR A 1 -8.60 17.16 -11.12
CA TYR A 1 -8.01 15.88 -10.70
C TYR A 1 -7.30 16.02 -9.36
N LEU A 2 -7.41 15.00 -8.52
CA LEU A 2 -6.74 14.94 -7.23
C LEU A 2 -5.92 13.66 -7.16
N VAL A 3 -4.64 13.79 -6.80
CA VAL A 3 -3.76 12.66 -6.56
C VAL A 3 -3.33 12.71 -5.09
N ILE A 4 -3.51 11.60 -4.39
CA ILE A 4 -3.11 11.47 -2.98
C ILE A 4 -2.00 10.43 -2.91
N GLU A 5 -0.86 10.81 -2.34
CA GLU A 5 0.25 9.91 -2.10
C GLU A 5 0.35 9.61 -0.61
N SER A 6 0.34 8.32 -0.27
CA SER A 6 0.63 7.86 1.08
C SER A 6 2.10 7.49 1.18
N THR A 7 2.68 7.71 2.35
CA THR A 7 4.06 7.30 2.59
C THR A 7 4.13 5.79 2.80
N GLY A 8 5.19 5.18 2.25
CA GLY A 8 5.65 3.85 2.57
C GLY A 8 4.58 2.77 2.59
N VAL A 9 4.42 2.17 3.75
CA VAL A 9 3.46 1.09 3.97
C VAL A 9 2.23 1.65 4.68
N SER A 10 1.07 1.58 4.03
CA SER A 10 -0.19 2.04 4.60
C SER A 10 -1.33 1.11 4.19
N GLU A 11 -2.36 1.08 5.03
CA GLU A 11 -3.56 0.32 4.72
C GLU A 11 -4.38 1.05 3.64
N PRO A 12 -4.66 0.40 2.50
CA PRO A 12 -5.41 1.07 1.42
C PRO A 12 -6.89 1.22 1.73
N LEU A 13 -7.47 0.28 2.46
CA LEU A 13 -8.90 0.25 2.70
C LEU A 13 -9.41 1.44 3.52
N PRO A 14 -8.78 1.84 4.64
CA PRO A 14 -9.21 3.02 5.37
C PRO A 14 -9.14 4.31 4.54
N VAL A 15 -8.14 4.44 3.67
CA VAL A 15 -8.03 5.59 2.78
C VAL A 15 -9.20 5.60 1.80
N ALA A 16 -9.48 4.46 1.16
CA ALA A 16 -10.61 4.32 0.25
C ALA A 16 -11.95 4.59 0.96
N ALA A 17 -12.12 4.07 2.17
CA ALA A 17 -13.34 4.23 2.96
C ALA A 17 -13.60 5.68 3.34
N THR A 18 -12.57 6.51 3.47
CA THR A 18 -12.70 7.93 3.77
C THR A 18 -13.56 8.65 2.73
N PHE A 19 -13.55 8.21 1.48
CA PHE A 19 -14.34 8.81 0.41
C PHE A 19 -15.83 8.49 0.51
N SER A 20 -16.21 7.46 1.24
CA SER A 20 -17.61 7.09 1.43
C SER A 20 -18.13 7.41 2.84
N PHE A 21 -17.26 7.79 3.75
CA PHE A 21 -17.62 8.13 5.12
C PHE A 21 -18.30 9.51 5.15
N ARG A 22 -19.44 9.59 5.83
CA ARG A 22 -20.14 10.86 6.05
C ARG A 22 -19.90 11.37 7.46
N ASP A 23 -19.61 12.66 7.58
CA ASP A 23 -19.41 13.31 8.87
C ASP A 23 -20.75 13.64 9.54
N GLU A 24 -20.69 14.34 10.68
CA GLU A 24 -21.87 14.72 11.46
C GLU A 24 -22.81 15.63 10.68
N ASN A 25 -22.30 16.38 9.70
CA ASN A 25 -23.06 17.26 8.85
C ASN A 25 -23.60 16.55 7.60
N GLY A 26 -23.29 15.28 7.42
CA GLY A 26 -23.66 14.52 6.24
C GLY A 26 -22.75 14.75 5.04
N ASP A 27 -21.64 15.45 5.22
CA ASP A 27 -20.69 15.73 4.15
C ASP A 27 -19.70 14.56 3.99
N CYS A 28 -19.31 14.31 2.76
CA CYS A 28 -18.45 13.20 2.38
C CYS A 28 -17.47 13.67 1.31
N LEU A 29 -16.24 13.15 1.35
CA LEU A 29 -15.24 13.47 0.32
C LEU A 29 -15.69 13.02 -1.07
N GLY A 30 -16.45 11.93 -1.14
CA GLY A 30 -17.01 11.45 -2.40
C GLY A 30 -17.96 12.44 -3.09
N ASP A 31 -18.49 13.41 -2.34
CA ASP A 31 -19.37 14.46 -2.90
C ASP A 31 -18.57 15.48 -3.73
N VAL A 32 -17.28 15.65 -3.44
CA VAL A 32 -16.41 16.62 -4.13
C VAL A 32 -15.35 15.97 -4.98
N ALA A 33 -14.99 14.71 -4.70
CA ALA A 33 -13.97 13.98 -5.44
C ALA A 33 -14.34 12.49 -5.44
N ARG A 34 -14.50 11.91 -6.62
CA ARG A 34 -14.79 10.49 -6.76
C ARG A 34 -13.47 9.70 -6.71
N LEU A 35 -13.43 8.67 -5.86
CA LEU A 35 -12.33 7.72 -5.89
C LEU A 35 -12.36 6.97 -7.23
N ASP A 36 -11.33 7.14 -8.03
CA ASP A 36 -11.26 6.58 -9.38
C ASP A 36 -10.35 5.34 -9.42
N THR A 37 -9.13 5.49 -8.94
CA THR A 37 -8.12 4.45 -9.10
C THR A 37 -7.22 4.38 -7.87
N MET A 38 -7.02 3.17 -7.38
CA MET A 38 -6.03 2.85 -6.35
C MET A 38 -4.77 2.33 -7.06
N VAL A 39 -3.66 3.02 -6.88
CA VAL A 39 -2.39 2.67 -7.52
C VAL A 39 -1.38 2.26 -6.45
N THR A 40 -0.73 1.14 -6.65
CA THR A 40 0.36 0.67 -5.81
C THR A 40 1.66 0.64 -6.64
N VAL A 41 2.72 1.16 -6.06
CA VAL A 41 4.05 1.13 -6.67
C VAL A 41 4.90 0.13 -5.91
N VAL A 42 5.48 -0.83 -6.62
CA VAL A 42 6.38 -1.84 -6.05
C VAL A 42 7.78 -1.68 -6.64
N ASP A 43 8.78 -1.99 -5.83
CA ASP A 43 10.19 -1.97 -6.24
C ASP A 43 10.57 -3.36 -6.74
N ALA A 44 10.83 -3.48 -8.05
CA ALA A 44 11.18 -4.76 -8.66
C ALA A 44 12.43 -5.39 -8.07
N ILE A 45 13.37 -4.58 -7.59
CA ILE A 45 14.63 -5.09 -7.04
C ILE A 45 14.38 -5.85 -5.73
N ASN A 46 13.51 -5.31 -4.88
CA ASN A 46 13.29 -5.82 -3.53
C ASN A 46 11.96 -6.58 -3.36
N LEU A 47 11.17 -6.68 -4.42
CA LEU A 47 9.81 -7.19 -4.35
C LEU A 47 9.71 -8.55 -3.65
N LEU A 48 10.47 -9.52 -4.11
CA LEU A 48 10.42 -10.88 -3.56
C LEU A 48 10.92 -10.92 -2.12
N ASN A 49 11.95 -10.15 -1.81
CA ASN A 49 12.49 -10.08 -0.46
C ASN A 49 11.48 -9.44 0.50
N ASP A 50 10.82 -8.39 0.06
CA ASP A 50 9.86 -7.66 0.88
C ASP A 50 8.61 -8.51 1.19
N TYR A 51 8.20 -9.37 0.27
CA TYR A 51 6.97 -10.16 0.40
C TYR A 51 7.20 -11.61 0.81
N SER A 52 8.43 -12.10 0.82
CA SER A 52 8.71 -13.51 1.07
C SER A 52 9.07 -13.86 2.51
N SER A 53 9.40 -12.89 3.35
CA SER A 53 9.95 -13.19 4.66
C SER A 53 9.63 -12.13 5.72
N ALA A 54 8.95 -12.55 6.77
CA ALA A 54 8.81 -11.76 7.97
C ALA A 54 10.17 -11.54 8.66
N ASP A 55 11.07 -12.52 8.58
CA ASP A 55 12.42 -12.43 9.15
C ASP A 55 13.23 -11.32 8.48
N PHE A 56 13.05 -11.15 7.19
CA PHE A 56 13.73 -10.10 6.44
C PHE A 56 13.34 -8.71 6.97
N LEU A 57 12.07 -8.50 7.27
CA LEU A 57 11.60 -7.21 7.81
C LEU A 57 12.13 -6.98 9.22
N ALA A 58 12.18 -8.03 10.03
CA ALA A 58 12.75 -7.97 11.38
C ALA A 58 14.25 -7.60 11.32
N ASP A 59 15.00 -8.17 10.39
CA ASP A 59 16.41 -7.88 10.18
C ASP A 59 16.66 -6.43 9.76
N ARG A 60 15.72 -5.82 9.08
CA ARG A 60 15.80 -4.40 8.70
C ARG A 60 15.45 -3.45 9.84
N GLY A 61 14.99 -3.98 10.97
CA GLY A 61 14.60 -3.16 12.10
C GLY A 61 13.35 -2.30 11.87
N GLU A 62 12.53 -2.68 10.91
CA GLU A 62 11.30 -1.97 10.56
C GLU A 62 10.11 -2.39 11.44
N THR A 63 10.34 -3.31 12.35
CA THR A 63 9.31 -3.81 13.24
C THR A 63 9.50 -3.29 14.66
N ALA A 64 8.40 -3.08 15.38
CA ALA A 64 8.42 -2.65 16.76
C ALA A 64 8.26 -3.82 17.76
N GLY A 65 8.10 -5.05 17.26
CA GLY A 65 7.92 -6.22 18.11
C GLY A 65 7.59 -7.48 17.32
N ASP A 66 7.43 -8.59 18.00
CA ASP A 66 7.29 -9.92 17.40
C ASP A 66 6.08 -10.11 16.48
N GLY A 67 5.07 -9.24 16.60
CA GLY A 67 3.89 -9.31 15.73
C GLY A 67 3.92 -8.32 14.56
N ASP A 68 4.81 -7.33 14.61
CA ASP A 68 4.78 -6.22 13.64
C ASP A 68 5.35 -6.60 12.28
N ASP A 69 6.30 -7.53 12.22
CA ASP A 69 6.86 -8.01 10.96
C ASP A 69 5.80 -8.69 10.08
N ARG A 70 4.96 -9.56 10.68
CA ARG A 70 3.84 -10.20 10.00
C ARG A 70 2.80 -9.18 9.56
N ARG A 71 2.52 -8.23 10.43
CA ARG A 71 1.56 -7.17 10.13
C ARG A 71 2.04 -6.32 8.96
N LEU A 72 3.33 -6.01 8.91
CA LEU A 72 3.92 -5.26 7.82
C LEU A 72 3.83 -6.02 6.49
N VAL A 73 4.13 -7.33 6.49
CA VAL A 73 3.98 -8.17 5.29
C VAL A 73 2.53 -8.18 4.83
N ASN A 74 1.59 -8.31 5.75
CA ASN A 74 0.16 -8.29 5.41
C ASN A 74 -0.25 -6.96 4.77
N LEU A 75 0.27 -5.84 5.27
CA LEU A 75 -0.01 -4.53 4.68
C LEU A 75 0.54 -4.41 3.26
N LEU A 76 1.74 -4.94 3.03
CA LEU A 76 2.35 -4.95 1.70
C LEU A 76 1.52 -5.79 0.73
N VAL A 77 1.03 -6.95 1.16
CA VAL A 77 0.16 -7.80 0.35
C VAL A 77 -1.16 -7.10 0.07
N GLU A 78 -1.77 -6.47 1.07
CA GLU A 78 -3.01 -5.73 0.91
C GLU A 78 -2.88 -4.60 -0.12
N GLN A 79 -1.75 -3.90 -0.12
CA GLN A 79 -1.51 -2.84 -1.09
C GLN A 79 -1.58 -3.34 -2.53
N ILE A 80 -1.11 -4.57 -2.77
CA ILE A 80 -1.20 -5.18 -4.10
C ILE A 80 -2.61 -5.68 -4.38
N GLU A 81 -3.24 -6.33 -3.42
CA GLU A 81 -4.55 -6.94 -3.61
C GLU A 81 -5.65 -5.90 -3.86
N PHE A 82 -5.58 -4.75 -3.20
CA PHE A 82 -6.58 -3.70 -3.35
C PHE A 82 -6.24 -2.69 -4.44
N ALA A 83 -5.13 -2.84 -5.14
CA ALA A 83 -4.75 -1.94 -6.23
C ALA A 83 -5.58 -2.22 -7.49
N ASP A 84 -6.02 -1.15 -8.12
CA ASP A 84 -6.56 -1.24 -9.48
C ASP A 84 -5.43 -1.31 -10.49
N VAL A 85 -4.31 -0.64 -10.19
CA VAL A 85 -3.12 -0.61 -11.02
C VAL A 85 -1.89 -0.83 -10.14
N VAL A 86 -1.01 -1.72 -10.56
CA VAL A 86 0.29 -1.93 -9.90
C VAL A 86 1.38 -1.48 -10.85
N ILE A 87 2.20 -0.53 -10.40
CA ILE A 87 3.36 -0.05 -11.15
C ILE A 87 4.60 -0.77 -10.61
N VAL A 88 5.28 -1.50 -11.49
CA VAL A 88 6.54 -2.17 -11.14
C VAL A 88 7.67 -1.23 -11.50
N ASN A 89 8.22 -0.56 -10.49
CA ASN A 89 9.30 0.40 -10.66
C ASN A 89 10.65 -0.31 -10.68
N LYS A 90 11.64 0.31 -11.29
CA LYS A 90 13.01 -0.22 -11.41
C LYS A 90 13.08 -1.55 -12.19
N ALA A 91 12.14 -1.78 -13.08
CA ALA A 91 12.07 -3.03 -13.85
C ALA A 91 13.30 -3.25 -14.73
N SER A 92 13.96 -2.20 -15.16
CA SER A 92 15.19 -2.28 -15.97
C SER A 92 16.41 -2.80 -15.18
N ALA A 93 16.32 -2.80 -13.86
CA ALA A 93 17.42 -3.26 -12.99
C ALA A 93 17.33 -4.75 -12.62
N VAL A 94 16.29 -5.44 -13.09
CA VAL A 94 16.07 -6.87 -12.80
C VAL A 94 15.91 -7.64 -14.10
N SER A 95 16.14 -8.98 -14.02
CA SER A 95 15.90 -9.85 -15.17
C SER A 95 14.40 -10.05 -15.41
N ALA A 96 14.06 -10.55 -16.61
CA ALA A 96 12.67 -10.85 -16.95
C ALA A 96 12.11 -12.10 -16.23
N GLU A 97 12.98 -12.83 -15.54
CA GLU A 97 12.61 -14.05 -14.80
C GLU A 97 12.02 -13.76 -13.42
#